data_de4e962df900209f0c2d912b7143a554
#
_entry.id   de4e962df900209f0c2d912b7143a554
#
_cell.length_a   1.000
_cell.length_b   1.000
_cell.length_c   1.000
_cell.angle_alpha   90.00
_cell.angle_beta   90.00
_cell.angle_gamma   90.00
#
_symmetry.space_group_name_H-M   'P 1'
#
loop_
_entity.id
_entity.type
_entity.pdbx_description
1 polymer ?
#
loop_
_entity_poly.entity_id
_entity_poly.type
_entity_poly.pdbx_seq_one_letter_code
_entity_poly.pdbx_strand_id
1 'polypeptide(L)'
;MDKFDRIQLIHRELRGHRFPVSLTKLAETLECSERTIRRNIETMQRYGAPVEYSRSGKGWHYVDDKADQFELPGLWLTAGELQSLSLLLHLLENLAPNNLAGELKPVEREIKKLLATRGIQPSVFRDVIKILPI
;
A
#
# COMPACT_ATOMS: atom_id res chain seq x y z
N MET A 1 -9.96 8.16 -2.76
CA MET A 1 -9.01 7.03 -2.81
C MET A 1 -7.82 7.44 -3.66
N ASP A 2 -6.62 7.40 -3.13
CA ASP A 2 -5.44 7.78 -3.89
C ASP A 2 -4.94 6.63 -4.79
N LYS A 3 -3.92 6.93 -5.60
CA LYS A 3 -3.34 5.95 -6.52
C LYS A 3 -2.83 4.70 -5.81
N PHE A 4 -2.20 4.87 -4.68
CA PHE A 4 -1.60 3.76 -3.93
C PHE A 4 -2.67 2.89 -3.26
N ASP A 5 -3.77 3.48 -2.82
CA ASP A 5 -4.91 2.71 -2.31
C ASP A 5 -5.51 1.84 -3.41
N ARG A 6 -5.63 2.38 -4.63
CA ARG A 6 -6.10 1.59 -5.77
C ARG A 6 -5.14 0.46 -6.12
N ILE A 7 -3.83 0.73 -6.11
CA ILE A 7 -2.81 -0.30 -6.36
C ILE A 7 -2.92 -1.42 -5.33
N GLN A 8 -3.12 -1.09 -4.07
CA GLN A 8 -3.31 -2.08 -3.03
C GLN A 8 -4.54 -2.95 -3.28
N LEU A 9 -5.65 -2.34 -3.67
CA LEU A 9 -6.87 -3.08 -3.97
C LEU A 9 -6.71 -3.96 -5.20
N ILE A 10 -6.03 -3.49 -6.23
CA ILE A 10 -5.70 -4.30 -7.40
C ILE A 10 -4.86 -5.50 -6.99
N HIS A 11 -3.84 -5.28 -6.17
CA HIS A 11 -2.99 -6.33 -5.65
C HIS A 11 -3.80 -7.40 -4.91
N ARG A 12 -4.70 -7.00 -4.03
CA ARG A 12 -5.59 -7.92 -3.30
C ARG A 12 -6.49 -8.71 -4.25
N GLU A 13 -7.06 -8.04 -5.24
CA GLU A 13 -7.93 -8.69 -6.21
C GLU A 13 -7.17 -9.72 -7.03
N LEU A 14 -5.98 -9.40 -7.51
CA LEU A 14 -5.18 -10.32 -8.31
C LEU A 14 -4.69 -11.50 -7.48
N ARG A 15 -4.37 -11.30 -6.22
CA ARG A 15 -3.96 -12.40 -5.34
C ARG A 15 -5.12 -13.26 -4.89
N GLY A 16 -6.29 -12.67 -4.77
CA GLY A 16 -7.49 -13.37 -4.32
C GLY A 16 -8.17 -14.22 -5.38
N HIS A 17 -7.83 -14.01 -6.64
CA HIS A 17 -8.45 -14.72 -7.75
C HIS A 17 -7.53 -15.80 -8.32
N ARG A 18 -8.11 -16.98 -8.55
CA ARG A 18 -7.39 -18.11 -9.15
C ARG A 18 -7.15 -17.91 -10.63
N PHE A 19 -8.04 -17.18 -11.30
CA PHE A 19 -7.98 -16.92 -12.73
C PHE A 19 -7.69 -15.45 -13.00
N PRO A 20 -7.19 -15.09 -14.20
CA PRO A 20 -6.96 -13.70 -14.56
C PRO A 20 -8.22 -12.84 -14.38
N VAL A 21 -8.03 -11.61 -13.95
CA VAL A 21 -9.12 -10.67 -13.71
C VAL A 21 -9.15 -9.64 -14.82
N SER A 22 -10.31 -9.47 -15.46
CA SER A 22 -10.45 -8.53 -16.57
C SER A 22 -10.35 -7.08 -16.12
N LEU A 23 -9.94 -6.23 -17.03
CA LEU A 23 -9.87 -4.79 -16.79
C LEU A 23 -11.24 -4.23 -16.40
N THR A 24 -12.30 -4.69 -17.07
CA THR A 24 -13.68 -4.31 -16.76
C THR A 24 -14.05 -4.68 -15.32
N LYS A 25 -13.70 -5.89 -14.90
CA LYS A 25 -13.98 -6.35 -13.54
C LYS A 25 -13.27 -5.51 -12.49
N LEU A 26 -12.00 -5.21 -12.72
CA LEU A 26 -11.23 -4.36 -11.82
C LEU A 26 -11.82 -2.95 -11.75
N ALA A 27 -12.20 -2.39 -12.88
CA ALA A 27 -12.81 -1.06 -12.94
C ALA A 27 -14.12 -1.02 -12.16
N GLU A 28 -14.97 -2.04 -12.28
CA GLU A 28 -16.21 -2.13 -11.53
C GLU A 28 -15.95 -2.26 -10.03
N THR A 29 -15.03 -3.13 -9.64
CA THR A 29 -14.71 -3.38 -8.23
C THR A 29 -14.14 -2.14 -7.55
N LEU A 30 -13.27 -1.41 -8.24
CA LEU A 30 -12.63 -0.23 -7.68
C LEU A 30 -13.41 1.07 -7.96
N GLU A 31 -14.51 0.98 -8.68
CA GLU A 31 -15.36 2.13 -9.03
C GLU A 31 -14.57 3.25 -9.72
N CYS A 32 -13.75 2.87 -10.71
CA CYS A 32 -12.98 3.83 -11.49
C CYS A 32 -12.92 3.40 -12.95
N SER A 33 -12.32 4.21 -13.82
CA SER A 33 -12.25 3.91 -15.24
C SER A 33 -11.22 2.82 -15.53
N GLU A 34 -11.40 2.12 -16.64
CA GLU A 34 -10.44 1.13 -17.12
C GLU A 34 -9.08 1.77 -17.39
N ARG A 35 -9.07 3.00 -17.86
CA ARG A 35 -7.83 3.76 -18.08
C ARG A 35 -7.06 3.95 -16.78
N THR A 36 -7.75 4.27 -15.70
CA THR A 36 -7.14 4.42 -14.38
C THR A 36 -6.54 3.10 -13.91
N ILE A 37 -7.27 1.98 -14.07
CA ILE A 37 -6.76 0.66 -13.71
C ILE A 37 -5.50 0.34 -14.51
N ARG A 38 -5.51 0.58 -15.81
CA ARG A 38 -4.35 0.31 -16.66
C ARG A 38 -3.12 1.10 -16.22
N ARG A 39 -3.30 2.38 -15.91
CA ARG A 39 -2.23 3.22 -15.40
C ARG A 39 -1.67 2.72 -14.07
N ASN A 40 -2.55 2.26 -13.19
CA ASN A 40 -2.14 1.73 -11.89
C ASN A 40 -1.37 0.42 -12.06
N ILE A 41 -1.77 -0.43 -12.98
CA ILE A 41 -1.05 -1.68 -13.28
C ILE A 41 0.34 -1.36 -13.84
N GLU A 42 0.44 -0.37 -14.73
CA GLU A 42 1.74 0.08 -15.26
C GLU A 42 2.65 0.57 -14.13
N THR A 43 2.10 1.28 -13.16
CA THR A 43 2.84 1.71 -11.99
C THR A 43 3.33 0.53 -11.18
N MET A 44 2.47 -0.47 -10.94
CA MET A 44 2.86 -1.71 -10.26
C MET A 44 4.03 -2.40 -10.97
N GLN A 45 3.97 -2.50 -12.29
CA GLN A 45 5.03 -3.10 -13.08
C GLN A 45 6.34 -2.34 -12.96
N ARG A 46 6.29 -1.02 -12.89
CA ARG A 46 7.48 -0.20 -12.68
C ARG A 46 8.12 -0.43 -11.32
N TYR A 47 7.33 -0.81 -10.31
CA TYR A 47 7.84 -1.20 -9.00
C TYR A 47 8.30 -2.64 -8.96
N GLY A 48 8.24 -3.35 -10.08
CA GLY A 48 8.71 -4.72 -10.18
C GLY A 48 7.65 -5.78 -9.95
N ALA A 49 6.37 -5.40 -9.88
CA ALA A 49 5.30 -6.37 -9.70
C ALA A 49 5.23 -7.33 -10.89
N PRO A 50 5.26 -8.65 -10.67
CA PRO A 50 5.19 -9.64 -11.75
C PRO A 50 3.76 -9.84 -12.24
N VAL A 51 3.15 -8.75 -12.71
CA VAL A 51 1.78 -8.75 -13.25
C VAL A 51 1.85 -8.82 -14.76
N GLU A 52 1.11 -9.75 -15.35
CA GLU A 52 1.04 -9.91 -16.79
C GLU A 52 -0.40 -10.04 -17.28
N TYR A 53 -0.60 -9.66 -18.54
CA TYR A 53 -1.88 -9.85 -19.19
C TYR A 53 -1.95 -11.21 -19.86
N SER A 54 -3.00 -11.96 -19.59
CA SER A 54 -3.24 -13.27 -20.19
C SER A 54 -4.21 -13.11 -21.36
N ARG A 55 -3.75 -13.42 -22.57
CA ARG A 55 -4.61 -13.37 -23.76
C ARG A 55 -5.70 -14.45 -23.73
N SER A 56 -5.37 -15.62 -23.25
CA SER A 56 -6.33 -16.73 -23.15
C SER A 56 -7.36 -16.49 -22.06
N GLY A 57 -6.93 -15.95 -20.91
CA GLY A 57 -7.80 -15.63 -19.79
C GLY A 57 -8.45 -14.26 -19.88
N LYS A 58 -8.05 -13.45 -20.85
CA LYS A 58 -8.57 -12.09 -21.07
C LYS A 58 -8.54 -11.21 -19.83
N GLY A 59 -7.44 -11.28 -19.09
CA GLY A 59 -7.32 -10.52 -17.87
C GLY A 59 -5.90 -10.46 -17.35
N TRP A 60 -5.75 -9.78 -16.23
CA TRP A 60 -4.47 -9.59 -15.57
C TRP A 60 -4.29 -10.60 -14.46
N HIS A 61 -3.06 -11.03 -14.24
CA HIS A 61 -2.74 -11.98 -13.18
C HIS A 61 -1.28 -11.84 -12.74
N TYR A 62 -0.99 -12.29 -11.53
CA TYR A 62 0.39 -12.45 -11.11
C TYR A 62 1.00 -13.70 -11.74
N VAL A 63 2.26 -13.60 -12.13
CA VAL A 63 3.02 -14.77 -12.58
C VAL A 63 3.27 -15.66 -11.37
N ASP A 64 2.77 -16.88 -11.40
CA ASP A 64 2.64 -17.79 -10.25
C ASP A 64 3.92 -17.96 -9.41
N ASP A 65 5.05 -18.13 -10.07
CA ASP A 65 6.31 -18.44 -9.39
C ASP A 65 6.90 -17.27 -8.61
N LYS A 66 6.43 -16.05 -8.86
CA LYS A 66 7.04 -14.83 -8.32
C LYS A 66 6.12 -14.03 -7.43
N ALA A 67 4.82 -14.33 -7.44
CA ALA A 67 3.83 -13.55 -6.68
C ALA A 67 4.09 -13.57 -5.18
N ASP A 68 4.48 -14.72 -4.64
CA ASP A 68 4.74 -14.89 -3.21
C ASP A 68 6.05 -14.25 -2.78
N GLN A 69 6.97 -14.01 -3.70
CA GLN A 69 8.26 -13.38 -3.43
C GLN A 69 8.22 -11.87 -3.58
N PHE A 70 7.14 -11.35 -4.17
CA PHE A 70 7.01 -9.94 -4.42
C PHE A 70 6.22 -9.28 -3.29
N GLU A 71 6.84 -8.31 -2.66
CA GLU A 71 6.18 -7.43 -1.70
C GLU A 71 6.17 -6.03 -2.29
N LEU A 72 4.99 -5.40 -2.33
CA LEU A 72 4.88 -3.99 -2.68
C LEU A 72 5.39 -3.19 -1.48
N PRO A 73 6.60 -2.62 -1.52
CA PRO A 73 7.18 -1.99 -0.33
C PRO A 73 6.29 -0.85 0.18
N GLY A 74 5.56 -1.11 1.25
CA GLY A 74 4.67 -0.14 1.88
C GLY A 74 3.40 0.18 1.10
N LEU A 75 3.16 -0.48 -0.03
CA LEU A 75 1.96 -0.24 -0.83
C LEU A 75 0.80 -1.16 -0.44
N TRP A 76 1.05 -2.12 0.45
CA TRP A 76 0.03 -3.04 0.96
C TRP A 76 -0.86 -2.43 2.04
N LEU A 77 -0.53 -1.23 2.51
CA LEU A 77 -1.36 -0.47 3.45
C LEU A 77 -1.98 0.74 2.75
N THR A 78 -3.21 1.09 3.11
CA THR A 78 -3.83 2.32 2.64
C THR A 78 -3.17 3.52 3.30
N ALA A 79 -3.39 4.72 2.74
CA ALA A 79 -2.89 5.95 3.34
C ALA A 79 -3.39 6.10 4.78
N GLY A 80 -4.67 5.82 5.04
CA GLY A 80 -5.24 5.88 6.38
C GLY A 80 -4.62 4.87 7.32
N GLU A 81 -4.37 3.65 6.86
CA GLU A 81 -3.72 2.62 7.67
C GLU A 81 -2.29 3.00 8.03
N LEU A 82 -1.53 3.57 7.08
CA LEU A 82 -0.18 4.06 7.34
C LEU A 82 -0.19 5.20 8.35
N GLN A 83 -1.16 6.11 8.25
CA GLN A 83 -1.32 7.20 9.20
C GLN A 83 -1.61 6.68 10.59
N SER A 84 -2.53 5.74 10.72
CA SER A 84 -2.90 5.12 12.00
C SER A 84 -1.71 4.39 12.62
N LEU A 85 -0.96 3.65 11.80
CA LEU A 85 0.22 2.91 12.27
C LEU A 85 1.30 3.87 12.75
N SER A 86 1.55 4.96 12.03
CA SER A 86 2.53 5.97 12.42
C SER A 86 2.17 6.62 13.75
N LEU A 87 0.88 6.96 13.95
CA LEU A 87 0.40 7.53 15.20
C LEU A 87 0.59 6.54 16.35
N LEU A 88 0.22 5.28 16.13
CA LEU A 88 0.38 4.24 17.15
C LEU A 88 1.84 4.07 17.55
N LEU A 89 2.76 4.06 16.60
CA LEU A 89 4.19 3.94 16.87
C LEU A 89 4.70 5.13 17.66
N HIS A 90 4.23 6.33 17.33
CA HIS A 90 4.61 7.53 18.07
C HIS A 90 4.15 7.48 19.52
N LEU A 91 2.91 7.04 19.76
CA LEU A 91 2.39 6.85 21.11
C LEU A 91 3.20 5.82 21.90
N LEU A 92 3.51 4.68 21.27
CA LEU A 92 4.31 3.63 21.91
C LEU A 92 5.72 4.12 22.24
N GLU A 93 6.32 4.92 21.38
CA GLU A 93 7.65 5.48 21.60
C GLU A 93 7.68 6.38 22.84
N ASN A 94 6.63 7.15 23.07
CA ASN A 94 6.51 8.02 24.23
C ASN A 94 6.18 7.29 25.54
N LEU A 95 5.53 6.13 25.46
CA LEU A 95 5.12 5.34 26.60
C LEU A 95 6.04 4.18 26.93
N ALA A 96 6.89 3.80 25.98
CA ALA A 96 7.72 2.62 26.11
C ALA A 96 8.98 2.86 26.95
N PRO A 97 9.51 1.82 27.60
CA PRO A 97 10.84 1.88 28.24
C PRO A 97 11.90 2.24 27.21
N ASN A 98 12.98 2.86 27.66
CA ASN A 98 14.06 3.35 26.77
C ASN A 98 14.62 2.28 25.84
N ASN A 99 14.69 1.03 26.26
CA ASN A 99 15.20 -0.06 25.44
C ASN A 99 14.28 -0.39 24.25
N LEU A 100 12.97 -0.27 24.45
CA LEU A 100 12.00 -0.53 23.36
C LEU A 100 11.92 0.64 22.40
N ALA A 101 12.03 1.87 22.90
CA ALA A 101 12.01 3.08 22.06
C ALA A 101 13.12 3.04 21.00
N GLY A 102 14.30 2.54 21.36
CA GLY A 102 15.41 2.39 20.43
C GLY A 102 15.13 1.40 19.29
N GLU A 103 14.37 0.35 19.58
CA GLU A 103 13.98 -0.66 18.58
C GLU A 103 12.88 -0.15 17.66
N LEU A 104 12.04 0.76 18.12
CA LEU A 104 10.94 1.32 17.32
C LEU A 104 11.40 2.40 16.33
N LYS A 105 12.52 3.08 16.61
CA LYS A 105 13.00 4.15 15.73
C LYS A 105 13.27 3.73 14.28
N PRO A 106 13.91 2.59 14.00
CA PRO A 106 14.09 2.16 12.61
C PRO A 106 12.77 1.93 11.89
N VAL A 107 11.79 1.35 12.57
CA VAL A 107 10.46 1.11 12.03
C VAL A 107 9.76 2.44 11.72
N GLU A 108 9.83 3.38 12.63
CA GLU A 108 9.26 4.72 12.44
C GLU A 108 9.87 5.42 11.22
N ARG A 109 11.18 5.32 11.04
CA ARG A 109 11.87 5.90 9.87
C ARG A 109 11.38 5.29 8.57
N GLU A 110 11.22 3.97 8.53
CA GLU A 110 10.70 3.30 7.33
C GLU A 110 9.28 3.75 7.01
N ILE A 111 8.43 3.89 8.00
CA ILE A 111 7.05 4.35 7.81
C ILE A 111 7.04 5.79 7.30
N LYS A 112 7.89 6.66 7.83
CA LYS A 112 8.00 8.04 7.35
C LYS A 112 8.44 8.10 5.89
N LYS A 113 9.35 7.23 5.47
CA LYS A 113 9.77 7.13 4.07
C LYS A 113 8.60 6.71 3.19
N LEU A 114 7.81 5.73 3.63
CA LEU A 114 6.65 5.27 2.88
C LEU A 114 5.59 6.37 2.74
N LEU A 115 5.34 7.11 3.81
CA LEU A 115 4.42 8.25 3.78
C LEU A 115 4.90 9.32 2.81
N ALA A 116 6.18 9.64 2.83
CA ALA A 116 6.77 10.63 1.92
C ALA A 116 6.64 10.17 0.45
N THR A 117 6.91 8.90 0.18
CA THR A 117 6.77 8.32 -1.16
C THR A 117 5.33 8.44 -1.67
N ARG A 118 4.35 8.36 -0.78
CA ARG A 118 2.94 8.45 -1.13
C ARG A 118 2.42 9.90 -1.10
N GLY A 119 3.28 10.87 -0.86
CA GLY A 119 2.90 12.27 -0.83
C GLY A 119 2.15 12.70 0.43
N ILE A 120 2.20 11.90 1.48
CA ILE A 120 1.55 12.23 2.76
C ILE A 120 2.53 13.00 3.62
N GLN A 121 2.11 14.18 4.09
CA GLN A 121 2.97 15.05 4.87
C GLN A 121 3.00 14.64 6.34
N PRO A 122 4.18 14.46 6.95
CA PRO A 122 4.29 14.13 8.37
C PRO A 122 3.68 15.19 9.30
N SER A 123 3.54 16.44 8.83
CA SER A 123 2.97 17.51 9.60
C SER A 123 1.53 17.25 10.04
N VAL A 124 0.78 16.47 9.28
CA VAL A 124 -0.59 16.07 9.63
C VAL A 124 -0.61 15.32 10.95
N PHE A 125 0.41 14.48 11.20
CA PHE A 125 0.53 13.72 12.44
C PHE A 125 0.85 14.61 13.64
N ARG A 126 1.69 15.60 13.46
CA ARG A 126 2.05 16.51 14.54
C ARG A 126 0.84 17.23 15.09
N ASP A 127 -0.07 17.64 14.21
CA ASP A 127 -1.28 18.32 14.62
C ASP A 127 -2.23 17.39 15.39
N VAL A 128 -2.36 16.15 14.95
CA VAL A 128 -3.18 15.15 15.65
C VAL A 128 -2.56 14.80 17.00
N ILE A 129 -1.25 14.61 17.06
CA ILE A 129 -0.52 14.25 18.27
C ILE A 129 -0.63 15.34 19.34
N LYS A 130 -0.63 16.60 18.96
CA LYS A 130 -0.77 17.74 19.88
C LYS A 130 -2.13 17.76 20.58
N ILE A 131 -3.14 17.16 19.99
CA ILE A 131 -4.51 17.13 20.52
C ILE A 131 -4.67 16.00 21.54
N LEU A 132 -3.82 14.98 21.46
CA LEU A 132 -3.90 13.82 22.34
C LEU A 132 -3.37 14.13 23.75
N PRO A 133 -4.13 13.79 24.78
CA PRO A 133 -3.67 13.99 26.17
C PRO A 133 -2.65 12.90 26.53
N ILE A 134 -1.41 13.24 26.48
CA ILE A 134 -0.33 12.32 26.85
C ILE A 134 0.41 12.88 28.04
#